data_e8724bc8569b23e6757575250916821d
#
_entry.id   e8724bc8569b23e6757575250916821d
#
_cell.length_a   1.000
_cell.length_b   1.000
_cell.length_c   1.000
_cell.angle_alpha   90.00
_cell.angle_beta   90.00
_cell.angle_gamma   90.00
#
_symmetry.space_group_name_H-M   'P 1'
#
loop_
_entity.id
_entity.type
_entity.pdbx_description
1 polymer ?
#
loop_
_entity_poly.entity_id
_entity_poly.type
_entity_poly.pdbx_seq_one_letter_code
_entity_poly.pdbx_strand_id
1 'polypeptide(L)'
;MVHRNARQNDQHLGKYNGLGGKLEVDEDVAAGMRREIREEASIECLEMSLRGTVSWPGFGKQGEDWFGFLFLVTRYRGTPPAQNPEGDLKWVALDALQTLPLWEGDRHFLSLMFDADPRAFHGVMPYRDGRMVSWNYSRV
;
A
#
# COMPACT_ATOMS: atom_id res chain seq x y z
N MET A 1 0.36 -7.33 -6.14
CA MET A 1 -0.53 -7.03 -5.00
C MET A 1 -0.81 -8.31 -4.22
N VAL A 2 -1.16 -8.18 -2.95
CA VAL A 2 -1.61 -9.30 -2.11
C VAL A 2 -3.14 -9.32 -2.10
N HIS A 3 -3.73 -10.46 -2.49
CA HIS A 3 -5.15 -10.73 -2.23
C HIS A 3 -5.26 -11.35 -0.85
N ARG A 4 -5.78 -10.58 0.10
CA ARG A 4 -5.87 -10.94 1.53
C ARG A 4 -6.92 -12.03 1.75
N ASN A 5 -6.57 -13.29 1.57
CA ASN A 5 -7.51 -14.42 1.63
C ASN A 5 -7.07 -15.60 2.52
N ALA A 6 -5.94 -15.47 3.22
CA ALA A 6 -5.41 -16.56 4.04
C ALA A 6 -5.86 -16.54 5.50
N ARG A 7 -6.14 -15.38 6.09
CA ARG A 7 -6.45 -15.23 7.52
C ARG A 7 -7.89 -14.77 7.73
N GLN A 8 -8.70 -15.57 8.45
CA GLN A 8 -10.12 -15.29 8.69
C GLN A 8 -10.38 -14.00 9.50
N ASN A 9 -9.48 -13.66 10.42
CA ASN A 9 -9.63 -12.49 11.28
C ASN A 9 -8.88 -11.24 10.75
N ASP A 10 -8.53 -11.25 9.46
CA ASP A 10 -7.88 -10.11 8.81
C ASP A 10 -8.90 -9.01 8.52
N GLN A 11 -8.64 -7.78 8.99
CA GLN A 11 -9.51 -6.63 8.66
C GLN A 11 -9.53 -6.31 7.15
N HIS A 12 -8.53 -6.80 6.40
CA HIS A 12 -8.41 -6.64 4.96
C HIS A 12 -8.95 -7.86 4.17
N LEU A 13 -9.59 -8.82 4.85
CA LEU A 13 -10.05 -10.07 4.22
C LEU A 13 -10.85 -9.80 2.94
N GLY A 14 -10.46 -10.47 1.84
CA GLY A 14 -11.07 -10.32 0.52
C GLY A 14 -10.59 -9.11 -0.28
N LYS A 15 -9.80 -8.21 0.30
CA LYS A 15 -9.28 -7.02 -0.40
C LYS A 15 -7.90 -7.26 -0.99
N TYR A 16 -7.57 -6.44 -1.98
CA TYR A 16 -6.22 -6.36 -2.56
C TYR A 16 -5.47 -5.19 -1.94
N ASN A 17 -4.26 -5.46 -1.47
CA ASN A 17 -3.37 -4.46 -0.90
C ASN A 17 -2.04 -4.43 -1.67
N GLY A 18 -1.35 -3.30 -1.64
CA GLY A 18 0.08 -3.23 -1.97
C GLY A 18 0.90 -4.06 -0.99
N LEU A 19 2.17 -4.30 -1.33
CA LEU A 19 3.14 -4.85 -0.39
C LEU A 19 3.49 -3.78 0.66
N GLY A 20 3.73 -4.19 1.90
CA GLY A 20 4.17 -3.28 2.94
C GLY A 20 3.64 -3.61 4.32
N GLY A 21 4.20 -2.96 5.32
CA GLY A 21 3.87 -3.15 6.71
C GLY A 21 4.28 -1.97 7.58
N LYS A 22 4.43 -2.22 8.86
CA LYS A 22 4.86 -1.23 9.84
C LYS A 22 6.38 -1.13 9.88
N LEU A 23 6.89 0.08 10.12
CA LEU A 23 8.30 0.28 10.41
C LEU A 23 8.69 -0.45 11.70
N GLU A 24 9.85 -1.05 11.67
CA GLU A 24 10.52 -1.58 12.86
C GLU A 24 11.36 -0.50 13.54
N VAL A 25 11.78 -0.79 14.76
CA VAL A 25 12.71 0.07 15.48
C VAL A 25 14.05 0.11 14.73
N ASP A 26 14.62 1.29 14.62
CA ASP A 26 15.93 1.52 14.01
C ASP A 26 16.03 1.33 12.48
N GLU A 27 14.91 1.35 11.76
CA GLU A 27 14.93 1.39 10.29
C GLU A 27 14.30 2.68 9.73
N ASP A 28 14.81 3.16 8.63
CA ASP A 28 14.18 4.23 7.86
C ASP A 28 13.08 3.68 6.93
N VAL A 29 12.26 4.57 6.40
CA VAL A 29 11.10 4.18 5.57
C VAL A 29 11.49 3.44 4.30
N ALA A 30 12.67 3.69 3.73
CA ALA A 30 13.13 2.99 2.54
C ALA A 30 13.67 1.59 2.89
N ALA A 31 14.37 1.47 4.01
CA ALA A 31 14.84 0.19 4.55
C ALA A 31 13.64 -0.71 4.89
N GLY A 32 12.65 -0.17 5.62
CA GLY A 32 11.41 -0.88 5.96
C GLY A 32 10.68 -1.39 4.72
N MET A 33 10.51 -0.55 3.71
CA MET A 33 9.85 -0.97 2.47
C MET A 33 10.61 -2.10 1.77
N ARG A 34 11.95 -2.04 1.72
CA ARG A 34 12.78 -3.12 1.12
C ARG A 34 12.69 -4.42 1.92
N ARG A 35 12.62 -4.34 3.25
CA ARG A 35 12.42 -5.51 4.13
C ARG A 35 11.07 -6.15 3.85
N GLU A 36 9.99 -5.38 3.89
CA GLU A 36 8.63 -5.87 3.64
C GLU A 36 8.50 -6.54 2.26
N ILE A 37 9.05 -5.92 1.20
CA ILE A 37 9.06 -6.51 -0.15
C ILE A 37 9.76 -7.87 -0.16
N ARG A 38 10.89 -7.99 0.56
CA ARG A 38 11.62 -9.26 0.64
C ARG A 38 10.85 -10.31 1.41
N GLU A 39 10.24 -9.93 2.53
CA GLU A 39 9.46 -10.82 3.39
C GLU A 39 8.18 -11.30 2.72
N GLU A 40 7.42 -10.38 2.12
CA GLU A 40 6.13 -10.69 1.52
C GLU A 40 6.21 -11.30 0.11
N ALA A 41 7.18 -10.89 -0.69
CA ALA A 41 7.26 -11.28 -2.10
C ALA A 41 8.55 -12.02 -2.47
N SER A 42 9.49 -12.23 -1.55
CA SER A 42 10.77 -12.91 -1.79
C SER A 42 11.57 -12.36 -2.98
N ILE A 43 11.44 -11.06 -3.25
CA ILE A 43 12.18 -10.35 -4.29
C ILE A 43 13.08 -9.28 -3.68
N GLU A 44 14.09 -8.88 -4.44
CA GLU A 44 14.99 -7.78 -4.08
C GLU A 44 14.58 -6.50 -4.82
N CYS A 45 14.23 -5.47 -4.08
CA CYS A 45 13.95 -4.15 -4.64
C CYS A 45 15.25 -3.45 -5.02
N LEU A 46 15.48 -3.23 -6.31
CA LEU A 46 16.68 -2.55 -6.85
C LEU A 46 16.46 -1.04 -6.97
N GLU A 47 15.31 -0.62 -7.47
CA GLU A 47 14.95 0.79 -7.62
C GLU A 47 13.53 1.03 -7.15
N MET A 48 13.35 2.10 -6.38
CA MET A 48 12.03 2.60 -5.99
C MET A 48 12.09 4.11 -5.81
N SER A 49 10.95 4.76 -5.99
CA SER A 49 10.76 6.19 -5.77
C SER A 49 9.59 6.45 -4.84
N LEU A 50 9.73 7.43 -3.94
CA LEU A 50 8.62 7.91 -3.14
C LEU A 50 7.62 8.63 -4.04
N ARG A 51 6.39 8.11 -4.13
CA ARG A 51 5.31 8.72 -4.91
C ARG A 51 4.41 9.60 -4.05
N GLY A 52 4.28 9.27 -2.78
CA GLY A 52 3.46 10.08 -1.90
C GLY A 52 3.48 9.66 -0.45
N THR A 53 2.80 10.46 0.35
CA THR A 53 2.46 10.15 1.73
C THR A 53 0.96 10.29 1.94
N VAL A 54 0.40 9.49 2.81
CA VAL A 54 -1.01 9.61 3.20
C VAL A 54 -1.14 9.55 4.71
N SER A 55 -1.90 10.47 5.26
CA SER A 55 -2.39 10.42 6.63
C SER A 55 -3.80 9.85 6.64
N TRP A 56 -4.05 8.84 7.49
CA TRP A 56 -5.36 8.22 7.69
C TRP A 56 -5.84 8.43 9.13
N PRO A 57 -6.32 9.63 9.49
CA PRO A 57 -6.88 9.88 10.82
C PRO A 57 -8.06 8.93 11.11
N GLY A 58 -8.03 8.26 12.25
CA GLY A 58 -9.10 7.38 12.71
C GLY A 58 -9.22 6.03 11.98
N PHE A 59 -8.24 5.64 11.17
CA PHE A 59 -8.33 4.40 10.38
C PHE A 59 -8.09 3.13 11.19
N GLY A 60 -7.30 3.18 12.24
CA GLY A 60 -6.96 2.03 13.07
C GLY A 60 -8.18 1.39 13.74
N LYS A 61 -8.05 0.14 14.17
CA LYS A 61 -9.14 -0.64 14.79
C LYS A 61 -9.72 0.01 16.04
N GLN A 62 -8.92 0.81 16.75
CA GLN A 62 -9.31 1.56 17.96
C GLN A 62 -9.41 3.06 17.68
N GLY A 63 -9.49 3.45 16.40
CA GLY A 63 -9.55 4.84 15.99
C GLY A 63 -8.22 5.58 15.98
N GLU A 64 -7.10 4.84 16.08
CA GLU A 64 -5.77 5.42 15.98
C GLU A 64 -5.47 5.95 14.57
N ASP A 65 -4.65 6.99 14.51
CA ASP A 65 -4.21 7.60 13.26
C ASP A 65 -3.08 6.79 12.63
N TRP A 66 -3.14 6.60 11.32
CA TRP A 66 -2.06 6.00 10.56
C TRP A 66 -1.43 7.03 9.64
N PHE A 67 -0.13 6.87 9.41
CA PHE A 67 0.63 7.64 8.44
C PHE A 67 1.49 6.72 7.59
N GLY A 68 1.43 6.86 6.28
CA GLY A 68 2.11 5.96 5.36
C GLY A 68 2.92 6.67 4.28
N PHE A 69 3.95 5.97 3.85
CA PHE A 69 4.83 6.33 2.74
C PHE A 69 4.55 5.37 1.59
N LEU A 70 4.29 5.90 0.41
CA LEU A 70 3.91 5.13 -0.76
C LEU A 70 5.04 5.16 -1.80
N PHE A 71 5.61 3.98 -2.04
CA PHE A 71 6.71 3.81 -2.98
C PHE A 71 6.27 3.09 -4.25
N LEU A 72 6.80 3.52 -5.38
CA LEU A 72 6.73 2.79 -6.65
C LEU A 72 8.05 2.08 -6.88
N VAL A 73 8.02 0.77 -6.94
CA VAL A 73 9.16 -0.06 -7.31
C VAL A 73 9.23 -0.15 -8.83
N THR A 74 10.31 0.33 -9.42
CA THR A 74 10.50 0.36 -10.87
C THR A 74 11.44 -0.73 -11.37
N ARG A 75 12.30 -1.27 -10.48
CA ARG A 75 13.19 -2.37 -10.82
C ARG A 75 13.38 -3.31 -9.63
N TYR A 76 13.29 -4.60 -9.90
CA TYR A 76 13.48 -5.63 -8.89
C TYR A 76 14.19 -6.85 -9.50
N ARG A 77 14.64 -7.77 -8.64
CA ARG A 77 15.25 -9.05 -9.01
C ARG A 77 14.58 -10.18 -8.22
N GLY A 78 14.39 -11.32 -8.86
CA GLY A 78 13.74 -12.49 -8.29
C GLY A 78 12.36 -12.74 -8.87
N THR A 79 11.74 -13.83 -8.43
CA THR A 79 10.40 -14.24 -8.84
C THR A 79 9.51 -14.34 -7.61
N PRO A 80 8.43 -13.57 -7.52
CA PRO A 80 7.53 -13.67 -6.39
C PRO A 80 6.89 -15.07 -6.32
N PRO A 81 6.70 -15.64 -5.11
CA PRO A 81 5.92 -16.86 -4.96
C PRO A 81 4.45 -16.59 -5.29
N ALA A 82 3.66 -17.65 -5.51
CA ALA A 82 2.23 -17.52 -5.75
C ALA A 82 1.45 -17.06 -4.52
N GLN A 83 1.99 -17.31 -3.32
CA GLN A 83 1.33 -17.04 -2.04
C GLN A 83 2.35 -16.60 -0.99
N ASN A 84 1.86 -15.88 0.00
CA ASN A 84 2.54 -15.59 1.26
C ASN A 84 1.59 -15.86 2.45
N PRO A 85 2.02 -15.68 3.72
CA PRO A 85 1.16 -15.93 4.88
C PRO A 85 -0.11 -15.07 4.96
N GLU A 86 -0.23 -14.02 4.17
CA GLU A 86 -1.39 -13.12 4.13
C GLU A 86 -2.39 -13.48 3.05
N GLY A 87 -1.93 -14.14 1.98
CA GLY A 87 -2.78 -14.54 0.87
C GLY A 87 -2.05 -14.73 -0.46
N ASP A 88 -2.81 -14.70 -1.53
CA ASP A 88 -2.29 -14.88 -2.89
C ASP A 88 -1.55 -13.63 -3.37
N LEU A 89 -0.37 -13.84 -3.95
CA LEU A 89 0.34 -12.78 -4.69
C LEU A 89 -0.15 -12.76 -6.14
N LYS A 90 -0.61 -11.61 -6.60
CA LYS A 90 -1.16 -11.44 -7.94
C LYS A 90 -0.47 -10.29 -8.69
N TRP A 91 -0.09 -10.58 -9.93
CA TRP A 91 0.15 -9.54 -10.92
C TRP A 91 -1.19 -9.01 -11.40
N VAL A 92 -1.36 -7.69 -11.37
CA VAL A 92 -2.59 -7.01 -11.78
C VAL A 92 -2.23 -5.95 -12.81
N ALA A 93 -2.92 -5.95 -13.94
CA ALA A 93 -2.76 -4.90 -14.94
C ALA A 93 -3.22 -3.55 -14.37
N LEU A 94 -2.53 -2.46 -14.73
CA LEU A 94 -2.83 -1.13 -14.19
C LEU A 94 -4.26 -0.68 -14.50
N ASP A 95 -4.78 -1.00 -15.68
CA ASP A 95 -6.15 -0.69 -16.10
C ASP A 95 -7.22 -1.50 -15.34
N ALA A 96 -6.84 -2.64 -14.75
CA ALA A 96 -7.74 -3.47 -13.94
C ALA A 96 -7.77 -3.06 -12.46
N LEU A 97 -6.85 -2.21 -11.99
CA LEU A 97 -6.73 -1.87 -10.56
C LEU A 97 -8.04 -1.36 -9.95
N GLN A 98 -8.75 -0.48 -10.68
CA GLN A 98 -9.99 0.13 -10.18
C GLN A 98 -11.18 -0.84 -10.10
N THR A 99 -11.08 -2.03 -10.70
CA THR A 99 -12.12 -3.06 -10.67
C THR A 99 -11.97 -4.04 -9.50
N LEU A 100 -10.82 -4.02 -8.83
CA LEU A 100 -10.54 -4.93 -7.71
C LEU A 100 -11.34 -4.55 -6.45
N PRO A 101 -11.59 -5.51 -5.55
CA PRO A 101 -12.09 -5.22 -4.21
C PRO A 101 -10.99 -4.55 -3.37
N LEU A 102 -10.93 -3.24 -3.45
CA LEU A 102 -10.03 -2.37 -2.71
C LEU A 102 -10.75 -1.72 -1.52
N TRP A 103 -9.98 -1.16 -0.58
CA TRP A 103 -10.52 -0.15 0.31
C TRP A 103 -10.99 1.04 -0.53
N GLU A 104 -12.10 1.66 -0.11
CA GLU A 104 -12.66 2.83 -0.82
C GLU A 104 -11.61 3.92 -1.03
N GLY A 105 -10.83 4.20 0.01
CA GLY A 105 -9.80 5.21 -0.01
C GLY A 105 -8.65 4.94 -0.97
N ASP A 106 -8.28 3.68 -1.14
CA ASP A 106 -7.13 3.31 -2.00
C ASP A 106 -7.36 3.70 -3.45
N ARG A 107 -8.61 3.72 -3.90
CA ARG A 107 -8.97 4.13 -5.27
C ARG A 107 -8.54 5.54 -5.61
N HIS A 108 -8.51 6.43 -4.60
CA HIS A 108 -8.16 7.83 -4.80
C HIS A 108 -6.67 8.03 -5.02
N PHE A 109 -5.81 7.40 -4.23
CA PHE A 109 -4.37 7.63 -4.36
C PHE A 109 -3.68 6.69 -5.37
N LEU A 110 -4.26 5.53 -5.69
CA LEU A 110 -3.66 4.61 -6.66
C LEU A 110 -3.47 5.25 -8.03
N SER A 111 -4.38 6.09 -8.48
CA SER A 111 -4.21 6.84 -9.73
C SER A 111 -3.01 7.79 -9.70
N LEU A 112 -2.72 8.38 -8.54
CA LEU A 112 -1.59 9.29 -8.34
C LEU A 112 -0.25 8.56 -8.27
N MET A 113 -0.26 7.27 -7.90
CA MET A 113 0.94 6.43 -7.88
C MET A 113 1.55 6.23 -9.27
N PHE A 114 0.70 6.19 -10.30
CA PHE A 114 1.08 5.79 -11.66
C PHE A 114 0.94 6.91 -12.69
N ASP A 115 0.58 8.12 -12.27
CA ASP A 115 0.49 9.26 -13.19
C ASP A 115 1.87 9.79 -13.61
N ALA A 116 1.89 10.68 -14.59
CA ALA A 116 3.11 11.23 -15.17
C ALA A 116 3.72 12.39 -14.35
N ASP A 117 3.05 12.89 -13.31
CA ASP A 117 3.58 13.98 -12.49
C ASP A 117 4.72 13.45 -11.60
N PRO A 118 5.96 13.96 -11.75
CA PRO A 118 7.10 13.48 -10.98
C PRO A 118 7.07 13.89 -9.49
N ARG A 119 6.24 14.86 -9.13
CA ARG A 119 6.17 15.37 -7.75
C ARG A 119 5.42 14.38 -6.86
N ALA A 120 5.92 14.19 -5.64
CA ALA A 120 5.21 13.40 -4.64
C ALA A 120 3.87 14.08 -4.28
N PHE A 121 2.84 13.28 -4.05
CA PHE A 121 1.58 13.78 -3.48
C PHE A 121 1.58 13.62 -1.96
N HIS A 122 0.85 14.48 -1.29
CA HIS A 122 0.67 14.44 0.16
C HIS A 122 -0.83 14.49 0.45
N GLY A 123 -1.38 13.35 0.87
CA GLY A 123 -2.81 13.18 1.04
C GLY A 123 -3.25 13.09 2.50
N VAL A 124 -4.50 13.45 2.74
CA VAL A 124 -5.19 13.20 4.00
C VAL A 124 -6.55 12.57 3.74
N MET A 125 -6.82 11.49 4.46
CA MET A 125 -7.99 10.64 4.26
C MET A 125 -8.56 10.20 5.61
N PRO A 126 -9.34 11.06 6.28
CA PRO A 126 -9.94 10.70 7.56
C PRO A 126 -10.95 9.56 7.42
N TYR A 127 -11.00 8.72 8.44
CA TYR A 127 -11.97 7.63 8.60
C TYR A 127 -12.82 7.86 9.85
N ARG A 128 -14.08 7.46 9.79
CA ARG A 128 -14.99 7.39 10.93
C ARG A 128 -15.84 6.14 10.81
N ASP A 129 -15.88 5.34 11.87
CA ASP A 129 -16.64 4.08 11.91
C ASP A 129 -16.33 3.16 10.71
N GLY A 130 -15.04 3.06 10.34
CA GLY A 130 -14.57 2.23 9.24
C GLY A 130 -14.87 2.76 7.83
N ARG A 131 -15.38 3.99 7.71
CA ARG A 131 -15.71 4.63 6.43
C ARG A 131 -14.85 5.85 6.18
N MET A 132 -14.44 6.03 4.94
CA MET A 132 -13.75 7.24 4.49
C MET A 132 -14.71 8.44 4.59
N VAL A 133 -14.22 9.54 5.18
CA VAL A 133 -14.99 10.79 5.31
C VAL A 133 -14.72 11.73 4.14
N SER A 134 -13.45 11.88 3.75
CA SER A 134 -13.02 12.78 2.67
C SER A 134 -11.65 12.38 2.13
N TRP A 135 -11.31 12.93 0.99
CA TRP A 135 -9.99 12.83 0.40
C TRP A 135 -9.54 14.21 -0.08
N ASN A 136 -8.37 14.64 0.35
CA ASN A 136 -7.71 15.84 -0.14
C ASN A 136 -6.22 15.56 -0.29
N TYR A 137 -5.57 16.19 -1.28
CA TYR A 137 -4.12 16.09 -1.45
C TYR A 137 -3.52 17.36 -2.06
N SER A 138 -2.23 17.50 -1.89
CA SER A 138 -1.40 18.51 -2.55
C SER A 138 -0.17 17.87 -3.18
N ARG A 139 0.50 18.58 -4.06
CA ARG A 139 1.82 18.25 -4.59
C ARG A 139 2.77 19.41 -4.39
N VAL A 140 3.98 19.13 -4.01
CA VAL A 140 5.05 20.11 -3.81
C VAL A 140 6.32 19.70 -4.56
#